data_bc800424af08bde9e131a91e84e13bc5
#
_entry.id   bc800424af08bde9e131a91e84e13bc5
#
_cell.length_a   1.000
_cell.length_b   1.000
_cell.length_c   1.000
_cell.angle_alpha   90.00
_cell.angle_beta   90.00
_cell.angle_gamma   90.00
#
_symmetry.space_group_name_H-M   'P 1'
#
loop_
_entity.id
_entity.type
_entity.pdbx_description
1 polymer ?
#
loop_
_entity_poly.entity_id
_entity_poly.type
_entity_poly.pdbx_seq_one_letter_code
_entity_poly.pdbx_strand_id
1 'polypeptide(L)'
;MAQVKQRPQLAAVVTAIEKYLHPQHIVDRFLDGYGWAGEFHHPPMDLVALYVDQRGNNDLTQERADRHPGMKVYPTIEGALTRGTGKLAVDGVVVVGEHGRYARNEKGQVQFPHYRFFEEITKVYRESGRSVPYFNDKELAYDFNDAKKMVDTSHAMGFPLQGGSSLAVTWRLPSVEFPSGATVTEALSLGYGGMASYDFHGLETIQCMVERRKGGETGVEWMQTYRDAAFWKAYEDGVWSRELMRSAMSRSVTLKPGSPIFTDTLNNTAQMKDLVPYPVAYQYKHRDGLLCTMLLMTGMVRDFNFAAKIEGQAKPFSTQMYLPMPDGRTTLASFFSPLVWQAEQMFLTGKAQYPVERTLLTNGLNVAGLDSELQGKRIATPSLAAIQYQPYPASTFWRS
;
A
#
# COMPACT_ATOMS: atom_id res chain seq x y z
N MET A 1 -38.72 -13.18 -15.34
CA MET A 1 -37.70 -12.23 -15.84
C MET A 1 -36.71 -12.02 -14.72
N ALA A 2 -35.44 -12.38 -14.89
CA ALA A 2 -34.41 -12.06 -13.90
C ALA A 2 -34.30 -10.53 -13.83
N GLN A 3 -34.43 -9.95 -12.64
CA GLN A 3 -34.16 -8.54 -12.42
C GLN A 3 -32.71 -8.27 -12.85
N VAL A 4 -32.52 -7.43 -13.85
CA VAL A 4 -31.17 -6.94 -14.22
C VAL A 4 -30.69 -6.17 -13.01
N LYS A 5 -29.73 -6.73 -12.29
CA LYS A 5 -29.12 -6.11 -11.10
C LYS A 5 -28.48 -4.81 -11.59
N GLN A 6 -28.96 -3.68 -11.10
CA GLN A 6 -28.41 -2.38 -11.48
C GLN A 6 -26.90 -2.37 -11.18
N ARG A 7 -26.10 -1.90 -12.13
CA ARG A 7 -24.65 -1.80 -11.95
C ARG A 7 -24.34 -0.76 -10.86
N PRO A 8 -23.47 -1.06 -9.87
CA PRO A 8 -23.07 -0.07 -8.88
C PRO A 8 -22.50 1.19 -9.53
N GLN A 9 -22.88 2.35 -9.03
CA GLN A 9 -22.39 3.64 -9.49
C GLN A 9 -21.33 4.18 -8.54
N LEU A 10 -20.15 4.51 -9.05
CA LEU A 10 -19.01 4.96 -8.25
C LEU A 10 -18.73 6.46 -8.47
N ALA A 11 -18.21 7.10 -7.42
CA ALA A 11 -17.53 8.39 -7.52
C ALA A 11 -16.04 8.21 -7.28
N ALA A 12 -15.18 8.88 -8.06
CA ALA A 12 -13.77 9.01 -7.77
C ALA A 12 -13.46 10.41 -7.22
N VAL A 13 -12.62 10.44 -6.18
CA VAL A 13 -12.09 11.64 -5.53
C VAL A 13 -10.59 11.56 -5.57
N VAL A 14 -9.95 12.42 -6.36
CA VAL A 14 -8.53 12.29 -6.64
C VAL A 14 -7.80 13.63 -6.51
N THR A 15 -6.49 13.57 -6.27
CA THR A 15 -5.64 14.77 -6.17
C THR A 15 -5.34 15.38 -7.53
N ALA A 16 -4.90 14.58 -8.51
CA ALA A 16 -4.56 15.03 -9.86
C ALA A 16 -4.59 13.83 -10.82
N ILE A 17 -5.02 14.00 -12.06
CA ILE A 17 -4.98 12.95 -13.10
C ILE A 17 -3.98 13.33 -14.18
N GLU A 18 -2.79 12.75 -14.12
CA GLU A 18 -1.74 12.89 -15.12
C GLU A 18 -1.20 11.52 -15.53
N LYS A 19 -0.54 11.44 -16.68
CA LYS A 19 0.06 10.17 -17.15
C LYS A 19 1.03 9.58 -16.12
N TYR A 20 0.92 8.27 -15.92
CA TYR A 20 1.78 7.45 -15.03
C TYR A 20 1.58 7.67 -13.53
N LEU A 21 0.62 8.50 -13.12
CA LEU A 21 0.27 8.68 -11.72
C LEU A 21 -0.78 7.65 -11.27
N HIS A 22 -0.84 7.40 -9.96
CA HIS A 22 -1.80 6.46 -9.37
C HIS A 22 -3.26 6.74 -9.77
N PRO A 23 -3.74 8.01 -9.73
CA PRO A 23 -5.11 8.29 -10.14
C PRO A 23 -5.40 7.85 -11.58
N GLN A 24 -4.47 8.07 -12.52
CA GLN A 24 -4.63 7.60 -13.89
C GLN A 24 -4.71 6.06 -13.94
N HIS A 25 -3.80 5.37 -13.24
CA HIS A 25 -3.78 3.91 -13.25
C HIS A 25 -5.05 3.29 -12.67
N ILE A 26 -5.63 3.89 -11.63
CA ILE A 26 -6.80 3.35 -10.94
C ILE A 26 -8.09 3.78 -11.65
N VAL A 27 -8.25 5.07 -11.94
CA VAL A 27 -9.46 5.62 -12.60
C VAL A 27 -9.65 5.02 -13.99
N ASP A 28 -8.60 4.97 -14.83
CA ASP A 28 -8.70 4.42 -16.19
C ASP A 28 -9.11 2.94 -16.17
N ARG A 29 -8.78 2.15 -15.13
CA ARG A 29 -9.25 0.77 -15.01
C ARG A 29 -10.75 0.67 -14.79
N PHE A 30 -11.34 1.59 -14.04
CA PHE A 30 -12.79 1.64 -13.89
C PHE A 30 -13.51 2.17 -15.14
N LEU A 31 -12.86 3.03 -15.92
CA LEU A 31 -13.41 3.61 -17.15
C LEU A 31 -13.23 2.70 -18.37
N ASP A 32 -12.01 2.25 -18.61
CA ASP A 32 -11.61 1.55 -19.83
C ASP A 32 -11.56 0.03 -19.68
N GLY A 33 -11.47 -0.47 -18.42
CA GLY A 33 -11.15 -1.87 -18.14
C GLY A 33 -9.65 -2.15 -18.14
N TYR A 34 -9.29 -3.44 -17.96
CA TYR A 34 -7.89 -3.87 -17.85
C TYR A 34 -7.73 -5.36 -18.14
N GLY A 35 -6.50 -5.79 -18.46
CA GLY A 35 -6.15 -7.21 -18.58
C GLY A 35 -6.25 -7.92 -17.23
N TRP A 36 -7.01 -9.02 -17.16
CA TRP A 36 -7.21 -9.81 -15.97
C TRP A 36 -7.50 -11.27 -16.30
N ALA A 37 -6.78 -12.21 -15.69
CA ALA A 37 -6.99 -13.64 -15.85
C ALA A 37 -7.00 -14.13 -17.32
N GLY A 38 -6.19 -13.52 -18.20
CA GLY A 38 -6.09 -13.87 -19.62
C GLY A 38 -7.16 -13.25 -20.51
N GLU A 39 -8.03 -12.40 -19.97
CA GLU A 39 -9.10 -11.70 -20.70
C GLU A 39 -8.99 -10.19 -20.50
N PHE A 40 -9.71 -9.43 -21.35
CA PHE A 40 -9.90 -8.01 -21.13
C PHE A 40 -11.15 -7.80 -20.26
N HIS A 41 -10.92 -7.45 -19.00
CA HIS A 41 -11.97 -7.30 -17.99
C HIS A 41 -12.54 -5.89 -17.99
N HIS A 42 -13.85 -5.77 -18.06
CA HIS A 42 -14.58 -4.54 -17.79
C HIS A 42 -15.25 -4.63 -16.41
N PRO A 43 -14.93 -3.73 -15.47
CA PRO A 43 -15.57 -3.71 -14.16
C PRO A 43 -17.10 -3.73 -14.28
N PRO A 44 -17.83 -4.58 -13.52
CA PRO A 44 -19.29 -4.64 -13.58
C PRO A 44 -19.95 -3.50 -12.78
N MET A 45 -19.40 -2.30 -12.87
CA MET A 45 -19.82 -1.07 -12.22
C MET A 45 -19.50 0.12 -13.11
N ASP A 46 -20.08 1.27 -12.82
CA ASP A 46 -19.93 2.48 -13.64
C ASP A 46 -19.32 3.62 -12.80
N LEU A 47 -18.20 4.19 -13.23
CA LEU A 47 -17.67 5.42 -12.68
C LEU A 47 -18.43 6.60 -13.25
N VAL A 48 -19.34 7.19 -12.47
CA VAL A 48 -20.31 8.20 -12.93
C VAL A 48 -19.98 9.63 -12.50
N ALA A 49 -19.09 9.79 -11.52
CA ALA A 49 -18.71 11.08 -10.97
C ALA A 49 -17.22 11.16 -10.67
N LEU A 50 -16.62 12.30 -10.92
CA LEU A 50 -15.21 12.56 -10.69
C LEU A 50 -15.03 13.94 -10.05
N TYR A 51 -14.25 13.99 -8.96
CA TYR A 51 -13.68 15.20 -8.40
C TYR A 51 -12.16 15.17 -8.51
N VAL A 52 -11.55 16.26 -8.95
CA VAL A 52 -10.09 16.43 -9.07
C VAL A 52 -9.69 17.68 -8.33
N ASP A 53 -8.84 17.52 -7.30
CA ASP A 53 -8.45 18.61 -6.40
C ASP A 53 -7.52 19.64 -7.08
N GLN A 54 -6.60 19.15 -7.90
CA GLN A 54 -5.65 20.00 -8.62
C GLN A 54 -5.58 19.62 -10.10
N ARG A 55 -5.64 20.63 -10.96
CA ARG A 55 -5.48 20.47 -12.39
C ARG A 55 -4.24 21.20 -12.87
N GLY A 56 -3.26 20.44 -13.34
CA GLY A 56 -2.00 20.94 -13.91
C GLY A 56 -2.07 21.06 -15.43
N ASN A 57 -0.93 21.40 -16.04
CA ASN A 57 -0.82 21.53 -17.50
C ASN A 57 -0.96 20.19 -18.24
N ASN A 58 -0.73 19.05 -17.54
CA ASN A 58 -0.81 17.70 -18.09
C ASN A 58 -2.08 16.97 -17.63
N ASP A 59 -3.07 17.72 -17.12
CA ASP A 59 -4.32 17.16 -16.61
C ASP A 59 -5.10 16.42 -17.70
N LEU A 60 -5.50 15.20 -17.40
CA LEU A 60 -6.24 14.32 -18.31
C LEU A 60 -7.74 14.31 -18.05
N THR A 61 -8.23 15.11 -17.10
CA THR A 61 -9.64 15.09 -16.65
C THR A 61 -10.62 15.32 -17.77
N GLN A 62 -10.38 16.35 -18.61
CA GLN A 62 -11.32 16.69 -19.70
C GLN A 62 -11.34 15.61 -20.77
N GLU A 63 -10.18 15.10 -21.15
CA GLU A 63 -10.08 14.03 -22.15
C GLU A 63 -10.82 12.76 -21.69
N ARG A 64 -10.75 12.40 -20.37
CA ARG A 64 -11.51 11.28 -19.81
C ARG A 64 -13.02 11.56 -19.81
N ALA A 65 -13.42 12.76 -19.47
CA ALA A 65 -14.84 13.15 -19.51
C ALA A 65 -15.42 13.10 -20.92
N ASP A 66 -14.66 13.55 -21.92
CA ASP A 66 -15.09 13.55 -23.34
C ASP A 66 -15.21 12.09 -23.87
N ARG A 67 -14.28 11.23 -23.49
CA ARG A 67 -14.26 9.81 -23.89
C ARG A 67 -15.34 8.98 -23.17
N HIS A 68 -15.71 9.38 -21.96
CA HIS A 68 -16.71 8.70 -21.12
C HIS A 68 -17.86 9.65 -20.75
N PRO A 69 -18.81 9.93 -21.66
CA PRO A 69 -19.87 10.92 -21.43
C PRO A 69 -20.85 10.54 -20.31
N GLY A 70 -20.82 9.29 -19.83
CA GLY A 70 -21.54 8.85 -18.64
C GLY A 70 -20.94 9.34 -17.32
N MET A 71 -19.68 9.77 -17.32
CA MET A 71 -18.98 10.32 -16.16
C MET A 71 -19.04 11.86 -16.21
N LYS A 72 -19.46 12.47 -15.10
CA LYS A 72 -19.44 13.93 -14.93
C LYS A 72 -18.36 14.37 -13.97
N VAL A 73 -17.70 15.47 -14.28
CA VAL A 73 -16.73 16.12 -13.41
C VAL A 73 -17.42 17.18 -12.57
N TYR A 74 -17.18 17.17 -11.26
CA TYR A 74 -17.80 18.07 -10.30
C TYR A 74 -16.76 18.96 -9.63
N PRO A 75 -17.12 20.21 -9.29
CA PRO A 75 -16.19 21.16 -8.67
C PRO A 75 -15.96 20.89 -7.16
N THR A 76 -16.78 20.03 -6.55
CA THR A 76 -16.69 19.70 -5.11
C THR A 76 -16.88 18.20 -4.90
N ILE A 77 -16.34 17.68 -3.79
CA ILE A 77 -16.53 16.29 -3.35
C ILE A 77 -18.03 16.04 -3.12
N GLU A 78 -18.72 16.93 -2.41
CA GLU A 78 -20.17 16.84 -2.20
C GLU A 78 -20.92 16.71 -3.53
N GLY A 79 -20.61 17.58 -4.50
CA GLY A 79 -21.22 17.54 -5.83
C GLY A 79 -21.02 16.20 -6.53
N ALA A 80 -19.81 15.61 -6.44
CA ALA A 80 -19.52 14.31 -7.03
C ALA A 80 -20.31 13.18 -6.37
N LEU A 81 -20.39 13.16 -5.03
CA LEU A 81 -21.10 12.12 -4.30
C LEU A 81 -22.62 12.22 -4.43
N THR A 82 -23.16 13.45 -4.44
CA THR A 82 -24.59 13.68 -4.54
C THR A 82 -25.09 13.75 -5.99
N ARG A 83 -24.18 13.87 -6.94
CA ARG A 83 -24.51 14.12 -8.37
C ARG A 83 -25.44 15.32 -8.56
N GLY A 84 -25.33 16.29 -7.63
CA GLY A 84 -26.15 17.51 -7.62
C GLY A 84 -27.55 17.33 -7.03
N THR A 85 -27.90 16.17 -6.45
CA THR A 85 -29.23 15.91 -5.86
C THR A 85 -29.34 16.35 -4.40
N GLY A 86 -28.24 16.74 -3.76
CA GLY A 86 -28.17 17.11 -2.35
C GLY A 86 -28.13 15.92 -1.37
N LYS A 87 -28.20 14.67 -1.86
CA LYS A 87 -28.05 13.44 -1.08
C LYS A 87 -27.15 12.45 -1.79
N LEU A 88 -26.52 11.56 -1.04
CA LEU A 88 -25.64 10.51 -1.58
C LEU A 88 -26.34 9.71 -2.69
N ALA A 89 -25.80 9.80 -3.90
CA ALA A 89 -26.34 9.24 -5.13
C ALA A 89 -25.38 8.26 -5.83
N VAL A 90 -24.38 7.72 -5.09
CA VAL A 90 -23.44 6.71 -5.57
C VAL A 90 -23.43 5.51 -4.61
N ASP A 91 -22.88 4.38 -5.07
CA ASP A 91 -22.85 3.10 -4.37
C ASP A 91 -21.45 2.75 -3.86
N GLY A 92 -20.44 3.58 -4.15
CA GLY A 92 -19.07 3.44 -3.67
C GLY A 92 -18.21 4.64 -4.00
N VAL A 93 -17.13 4.80 -3.26
CA VAL A 93 -16.18 5.90 -3.45
C VAL A 93 -14.76 5.36 -3.61
N VAL A 94 -14.08 5.79 -4.67
CA VAL A 94 -12.67 5.50 -4.96
C VAL A 94 -11.86 6.75 -4.66
N VAL A 95 -10.96 6.69 -3.67
CA VAL A 95 -10.10 7.81 -3.30
C VAL A 95 -8.66 7.50 -3.66
N VAL A 96 -8.03 8.40 -4.44
CA VAL A 96 -6.62 8.35 -4.77
C VAL A 96 -5.99 9.68 -4.40
N GLY A 97 -5.47 9.74 -3.18
CA GLY A 97 -4.92 10.93 -2.56
C GLY A 97 -3.45 11.19 -2.88
N GLU A 98 -2.87 10.41 -3.77
CA GLU A 98 -1.46 10.44 -4.15
C GLU A 98 -1.18 11.44 -5.27
N HIS A 99 0.03 12.02 -5.23
CA HIS A 99 0.50 13.01 -6.21
C HIS A 99 -0.15 14.40 -6.08
N GLY A 100 0.33 15.35 -6.86
CA GLY A 100 -0.07 16.75 -6.76
C GLY A 100 0.96 17.60 -5.98
N ARG A 101 0.64 18.89 -5.82
CA ARG A 101 1.51 19.88 -5.17
C ARG A 101 1.00 20.22 -3.78
N TYR A 102 1.49 19.49 -2.79
CA TYR A 102 1.15 19.68 -1.37
C TYR A 102 2.38 20.00 -0.56
N ALA A 103 2.20 20.67 0.57
CA ALA A 103 3.28 20.99 1.48
C ALA A 103 3.93 19.72 2.06
N ARG A 104 5.18 19.84 2.49
CA ARG A 104 5.86 18.81 3.29
C ARG A 104 5.92 19.27 4.75
N ASN A 105 5.79 18.30 5.64
CA ASN A 105 6.03 18.54 7.06
C ASN A 105 7.54 18.40 7.41
N GLU A 106 7.88 18.60 8.68
CA GLU A 106 9.25 18.48 9.20
C GLU A 106 9.88 17.09 9.04
N LYS A 107 9.05 16.03 8.93
CA LYS A 107 9.48 14.65 8.69
C LYS A 107 9.71 14.35 7.21
N GLY A 108 9.49 15.32 6.32
CA GLY A 108 9.61 15.17 4.87
C GLY A 108 8.40 14.52 4.20
N GLN A 109 7.33 14.19 4.93
CA GLN A 109 6.11 13.65 4.37
C GLN A 109 5.36 14.71 3.57
N VAL A 110 4.87 14.35 2.40
CA VAL A 110 3.90 15.16 1.66
C VAL A 110 2.56 15.08 2.38
N GLN A 111 1.98 16.22 2.71
CA GLN A 111 0.69 16.31 3.40
C GLN A 111 -0.47 16.10 2.43
N PHE A 112 -0.55 14.91 1.85
CA PHE A 112 -1.64 14.54 0.96
C PHE A 112 -3.00 14.64 1.66
N PRO A 113 -4.07 15.06 0.96
CA PRO A 113 -5.34 15.44 1.58
C PRO A 113 -6.28 14.26 1.89
N HIS A 114 -5.74 13.05 2.16
CA HIS A 114 -6.54 11.85 2.43
C HIS A 114 -7.59 12.07 3.51
N TYR A 115 -7.17 12.63 4.68
CA TYR A 115 -8.06 12.85 5.80
C TYR A 115 -9.10 13.95 5.51
N ARG A 116 -8.71 15.03 4.83
CA ARG A 116 -9.66 16.06 4.36
C ARG A 116 -10.72 15.46 3.43
N PHE A 117 -10.30 14.66 2.45
CA PHE A 117 -11.24 13.97 1.56
C PHE A 117 -12.18 13.05 2.34
N PHE A 118 -11.64 12.31 3.30
CA PHE A 118 -12.45 11.43 4.15
C PHE A 118 -13.49 12.21 4.98
N GLU A 119 -13.13 13.34 5.56
CA GLU A 119 -14.06 14.17 6.34
C GLU A 119 -15.18 14.72 5.47
N GLU A 120 -14.86 15.25 4.27
CA GLU A 120 -15.86 15.77 3.33
C GLU A 120 -16.80 14.64 2.84
N ILE A 121 -16.28 13.46 2.53
CA ILE A 121 -17.07 12.29 2.09
C ILE A 121 -17.99 11.81 3.22
N THR A 122 -17.47 11.62 4.43
CA THR A 122 -18.26 11.14 5.56
C THR A 122 -19.27 12.17 6.07
N LYS A 123 -19.03 13.45 5.84
CA LYS A 123 -20.05 14.49 6.03
C LYS A 123 -21.27 14.22 5.15
N VAL A 124 -21.07 13.98 3.85
CA VAL A 124 -22.17 13.62 2.93
C VAL A 124 -22.89 12.35 3.36
N TYR A 125 -22.15 11.34 3.86
CA TYR A 125 -22.76 10.12 4.40
C TYR A 125 -23.68 10.41 5.59
N ARG A 126 -23.23 11.20 6.56
CA ARG A 126 -24.03 11.60 7.73
C ARG A 126 -25.28 12.39 7.34
N GLU A 127 -25.13 13.37 6.47
CA GLU A 127 -26.22 14.23 6.00
C GLU A 127 -27.25 13.46 5.14
N SER A 128 -26.83 12.36 4.52
CA SER A 128 -27.68 11.47 3.74
C SER A 128 -28.32 10.34 4.54
N GLY A 129 -27.88 10.10 5.79
CA GLY A 129 -28.30 8.94 6.59
C GLY A 129 -27.93 7.60 5.97
N ARG A 130 -26.93 7.57 5.09
CA ARG A 130 -26.47 6.39 4.33
C ARG A 130 -24.97 6.46 4.14
N SER A 131 -24.28 5.33 4.25
CA SER A 131 -22.86 5.18 3.90
C SER A 131 -22.68 4.11 2.82
N VAL A 132 -21.57 4.19 2.10
CA VAL A 132 -21.20 3.23 1.03
C VAL A 132 -19.73 2.83 1.17
N PRO A 133 -19.29 1.70 0.57
CA PRO A 133 -17.91 1.27 0.59
C PRO A 133 -16.93 2.35 0.11
N TYR A 134 -15.78 2.43 0.79
CA TYR A 134 -14.73 3.42 0.57
C TYR A 134 -13.39 2.72 0.31
N PHE A 135 -12.83 2.92 -0.86
CA PHE A 135 -11.48 2.49 -1.21
C PHE A 135 -10.52 3.68 -1.13
N ASN A 136 -9.36 3.46 -0.49
CA ASN A 136 -8.27 4.44 -0.36
C ASN A 136 -6.96 3.85 -0.92
N ASP A 137 -6.36 4.50 -1.90
CA ASP A 137 -5.05 4.10 -2.41
C ASP A 137 -3.93 4.44 -1.41
N LYS A 138 -3.05 3.49 -1.14
CA LYS A 138 -1.90 3.59 -0.23
C LYS A 138 -2.26 3.85 1.24
N GLU A 139 -1.46 4.69 1.92
CA GLU A 139 -1.68 5.06 3.32
C GLU A 139 -3.01 5.78 3.53
N LEU A 140 -3.59 5.59 4.71
CA LEU A 140 -4.85 6.25 5.07
C LEU A 140 -4.67 7.75 5.27
N ALA A 141 -3.57 8.17 5.92
CA ALA A 141 -3.22 9.57 6.12
C ALA A 141 -1.72 9.71 6.45
N TYR A 142 -1.13 10.88 6.25
CA TYR A 142 0.24 11.18 6.68
C TYR A 142 0.37 11.32 8.21
N ASP A 143 -0.72 11.52 8.95
CA ASP A 143 -0.79 11.50 10.40
C ASP A 143 -1.49 10.23 10.90
N PHE A 144 -0.90 9.57 11.92
CA PHE A 144 -1.45 8.32 12.44
C PHE A 144 -2.79 8.50 13.16
N ASN A 145 -2.98 9.61 13.89
CA ASN A 145 -4.25 9.84 14.59
C ASN A 145 -5.39 10.06 13.59
N ASP A 146 -5.12 10.73 12.48
CA ASP A 146 -6.10 10.90 11.42
C ASP A 146 -6.41 9.58 10.72
N ALA A 147 -5.40 8.76 10.43
CA ALA A 147 -5.61 7.40 9.92
C ALA A 147 -6.48 6.56 10.88
N LYS A 148 -6.20 6.64 12.18
CA LYS A 148 -7.01 5.96 13.21
C LYS A 148 -8.45 6.45 13.24
N LYS A 149 -8.67 7.78 13.18
CA LYS A 149 -10.02 8.34 13.10
C LYS A 149 -10.79 7.86 11.88
N MET A 150 -10.10 7.69 10.72
CA MET A 150 -10.73 7.12 9.51
C MET A 150 -11.26 5.71 9.78
N VAL A 151 -10.46 4.86 10.40
CA VAL A 151 -10.85 3.48 10.73
C VAL A 151 -11.96 3.47 11.77
N ASP A 152 -11.81 4.20 12.87
CA ASP A 152 -12.84 4.28 13.94
C ASP A 152 -14.18 4.79 13.37
N THR A 153 -14.14 5.79 12.50
CA THR A 153 -15.34 6.35 11.86
C THR A 153 -15.99 5.34 10.91
N SER A 154 -15.21 4.60 10.12
CA SER A 154 -15.75 3.57 9.22
C SER A 154 -16.49 2.48 9.99
N HIS A 155 -15.93 2.04 11.12
CA HIS A 155 -16.56 1.06 12.01
C HIS A 155 -17.84 1.63 12.64
N ALA A 156 -17.78 2.85 13.17
CA ALA A 156 -18.93 3.50 13.80
C ALA A 156 -20.10 3.76 12.83
N MET A 157 -19.80 4.07 11.58
CA MET A 157 -20.80 4.30 10.52
C MET A 157 -21.16 3.03 9.73
N GLY A 158 -20.49 1.91 9.98
CA GLY A 158 -20.79 0.60 9.40
C GLY A 158 -20.56 0.47 7.91
N PHE A 159 -19.54 1.14 7.35
CA PHE A 159 -19.15 0.96 5.95
C PHE A 159 -17.78 0.31 5.82
N PRO A 160 -17.56 -0.55 4.82
CA PRO A 160 -16.25 -1.13 4.59
C PRO A 160 -15.28 -0.06 4.08
N LEU A 161 -14.15 0.07 4.77
CA LEU A 161 -12.98 0.85 4.39
C LEU A 161 -11.87 -0.12 3.99
N GLN A 162 -11.33 0.03 2.80
CA GLN A 162 -10.19 -0.76 2.31
C GLN A 162 -9.10 0.19 1.85
N GLY A 163 -7.89 0.02 2.36
CA GLY A 163 -6.73 0.84 2.03
C GLY A 163 -5.51 -0.01 1.70
N GLY A 164 -4.40 0.63 1.36
CA GLY A 164 -3.13 -0.03 1.08
C GLY A 164 -2.71 0.04 -0.37
N SER A 165 -1.49 -0.41 -0.64
CA SER A 165 -0.91 -0.40 -1.98
C SER A 165 -1.08 -1.73 -2.70
N SER A 166 -0.71 -1.72 -3.98
CA SER A 166 -0.68 -2.91 -4.82
C SER A 166 0.27 -4.01 -4.32
N LEU A 167 1.28 -3.68 -3.49
CA LEU A 167 2.29 -4.63 -3.04
C LEU A 167 1.70 -5.84 -2.29
N ALA A 168 0.73 -5.57 -1.43
CA ALA A 168 0.11 -6.61 -0.62
C ALA A 168 -0.75 -7.60 -1.43
N VAL A 169 -1.20 -7.22 -2.62
CA VAL A 169 -2.17 -7.98 -3.44
C VAL A 169 -1.65 -8.35 -4.83
N THR A 170 -0.48 -7.89 -5.25
CA THR A 170 0.11 -8.20 -6.55
C THR A 170 0.56 -9.65 -6.65
N TRP A 171 1.04 -10.06 -7.85
CA TRP A 171 1.65 -11.39 -8.04
C TRP A 171 2.85 -11.60 -7.12
N ARG A 172 3.15 -12.86 -6.86
CA ARG A 172 4.36 -13.27 -6.14
C ARG A 172 5.22 -14.20 -6.99
N LEU A 173 6.52 -14.04 -6.91
CA LEU A 173 7.48 -14.87 -7.63
C LEU A 173 8.50 -15.50 -6.67
N PRO A 174 8.41 -16.82 -6.38
CA PRO A 174 7.40 -17.77 -6.85
C PRO A 174 6.01 -17.45 -6.28
N SER A 175 4.96 -17.96 -6.94
CA SER A 175 3.55 -17.80 -6.54
C SER A 175 3.23 -18.65 -5.31
N VAL A 176 3.64 -18.16 -4.14
CA VAL A 176 3.49 -18.86 -2.85
C VAL A 176 2.74 -18.00 -1.84
N GLU A 177 1.89 -18.64 -1.05
CA GLU A 177 1.27 -18.01 0.10
C GLU A 177 2.07 -18.29 1.37
N PHE A 178 2.11 -17.32 2.27
CA PHE A 178 2.72 -17.50 3.57
C PHE A 178 1.93 -18.56 4.38
N PRO A 179 2.60 -19.55 5.00
CA PRO A 179 1.92 -20.61 5.72
C PRO A 179 1.08 -20.06 6.88
N SER A 180 -0.23 -20.30 6.83
CA SER A 180 -1.13 -19.86 7.90
C SER A 180 -0.83 -20.57 9.21
N GLY A 181 -0.76 -19.84 10.32
CA GLY A 181 -0.50 -20.37 11.64
C GLY A 181 0.99 -20.74 11.90
N ALA A 182 1.91 -20.39 10.99
CA ALA A 182 3.33 -20.63 11.19
C ALA A 182 3.90 -19.79 12.35
N THR A 183 4.79 -20.40 13.14
CA THR A 183 5.62 -19.65 14.11
C THR A 183 6.77 -18.98 13.36
N VAL A 184 6.84 -17.67 13.44
CA VAL A 184 7.84 -16.83 12.75
C VAL A 184 8.68 -16.11 13.79
N THR A 185 10.00 -16.20 13.66
CA THR A 185 10.92 -15.59 14.62
C THR A 185 11.53 -14.29 14.11
N GLU A 186 11.74 -14.19 12.79
CA GLU A 186 12.31 -13.01 12.15
C GLU A 186 11.80 -12.89 10.71
N ALA A 187 11.51 -11.67 10.27
CA ALA A 187 11.11 -11.36 8.90
C ALA A 187 11.83 -10.12 8.39
N LEU A 188 12.05 -10.08 7.07
CA LEU A 188 12.76 -9.00 6.42
C LEU A 188 12.15 -8.71 5.05
N SER A 189 11.99 -7.42 4.72
CA SER A 189 11.78 -6.98 3.35
C SER A 189 12.99 -6.20 2.84
N LEU A 190 13.26 -6.37 1.55
CA LEU A 190 14.30 -5.65 0.83
C LEU A 190 13.65 -4.95 -0.36
N GLY A 191 13.74 -3.64 -0.41
CA GLY A 191 13.15 -2.83 -1.46
C GLY A 191 14.03 -1.63 -1.84
N TYR A 192 13.41 -0.69 -2.51
CA TYR A 192 14.05 0.54 -3.00
C TYR A 192 13.15 1.76 -2.76
N GLY A 193 13.65 2.95 -3.10
CA GLY A 193 12.96 4.23 -2.94
C GLY A 193 13.42 5.00 -1.70
N GLY A 194 12.73 6.06 -1.40
CA GLY A 194 13.03 6.94 -0.27
C GLY A 194 12.08 6.78 0.90
N MET A 195 12.48 7.33 2.03
CA MET A 195 11.61 7.52 3.20
C MET A 195 10.45 8.46 2.86
N ALA A 196 9.36 8.34 3.60
CA ALA A 196 8.10 9.07 3.40
C ALA A 196 7.53 8.92 1.97
N SER A 197 7.81 7.78 1.32
CA SER A 197 7.38 7.51 -0.06
C SER A 197 7.28 6.00 -0.33
N TYR A 198 8.41 5.27 -0.28
CA TYR A 198 8.50 3.85 -0.63
C TYR A 198 8.62 2.93 0.60
N ASP A 199 8.90 3.47 1.76
CA ASP A 199 8.93 2.77 3.05
C ASP A 199 7.58 2.12 3.38
N PHE A 200 6.46 2.79 3.11
CA PHE A 200 5.13 2.20 3.22
C PHE A 200 5.01 0.87 2.44
N HIS A 201 5.52 0.84 1.21
CA HIS A 201 5.52 -0.38 0.39
C HIS A 201 6.37 -1.51 0.99
N GLY A 202 7.56 -1.18 1.51
CA GLY A 202 8.42 -2.15 2.19
C GLY A 202 7.78 -2.73 3.45
N LEU A 203 7.05 -1.90 4.21
CA LEU A 203 6.30 -2.31 5.40
C LEU A 203 5.11 -3.20 5.04
N GLU A 204 4.33 -2.86 4.01
CA GLU A 204 3.23 -3.71 3.53
C GLU A 204 3.73 -5.06 3.00
N THR A 205 4.91 -5.08 2.36
CA THR A 205 5.57 -6.33 1.92
C THR A 205 5.80 -7.30 3.07
N ILE A 206 6.15 -6.81 4.27
CA ILE A 206 6.26 -7.66 5.46
C ILE A 206 4.86 -7.99 6.00
N GLN A 207 4.03 -6.96 6.23
CA GLN A 207 2.80 -7.12 6.99
C GLN A 207 1.80 -8.08 6.35
N CYS A 208 1.61 -8.03 5.04
CA CYS A 208 0.69 -8.93 4.33
C CYS A 208 1.12 -10.42 4.39
N MET A 209 2.38 -10.68 4.76
CA MET A 209 2.91 -12.02 4.95
C MET A 209 2.80 -12.44 6.43
N VAL A 210 3.37 -11.64 7.33
CA VAL A 210 3.51 -12.02 8.74
C VAL A 210 2.21 -11.97 9.53
N GLU A 211 1.19 -11.26 9.07
CA GLU A 211 -0.14 -11.25 9.70
C GLU A 211 -0.78 -12.64 9.74
N ARG A 212 -0.34 -13.56 8.84
CA ARG A 212 -0.83 -14.94 8.76
C ARG A 212 -0.16 -15.91 9.73
N ARG A 213 0.78 -15.42 10.55
CA ARG A 213 1.47 -16.20 11.56
C ARG A 213 0.53 -16.69 12.67
N LYS A 214 1.03 -17.60 13.50
CA LYS A 214 0.30 -18.10 14.67
C LYS A 214 -0.13 -16.94 15.57
N GLY A 215 -1.43 -16.88 15.87
CA GLY A 215 -2.02 -15.82 16.68
C GLY A 215 -2.49 -14.59 15.92
N GLY A 216 -2.14 -14.44 14.62
CA GLY A 216 -2.47 -13.25 13.84
C GLY A 216 -1.61 -12.04 14.21
N GLU A 217 -2.13 -10.83 14.00
CA GLU A 217 -1.43 -9.59 14.37
C GLU A 217 -1.62 -9.25 15.84
N THR A 218 -0.51 -8.98 16.54
CA THR A 218 -0.45 -8.76 17.99
C THR A 218 -0.13 -7.31 18.39
N GLY A 219 0.19 -6.46 17.43
CA GLY A 219 0.65 -5.09 17.64
C GLY A 219 2.18 -4.99 17.78
N VAL A 220 2.70 -3.77 17.71
CA VAL A 220 4.14 -3.47 17.68
C VAL A 220 4.56 -2.67 18.92
N GLU A 221 5.63 -3.13 19.60
CA GLU A 221 6.11 -2.56 20.87
C GLU A 221 7.02 -1.35 20.67
N TRP A 222 7.90 -1.42 19.66
CA TRP A 222 8.88 -0.38 19.38
C TRP A 222 9.32 -0.37 17.92
N MET A 223 9.86 0.80 17.50
CA MET A 223 10.43 1.07 16.19
C MET A 223 11.81 1.72 16.35
N GLN A 224 12.75 1.33 15.47
CA GLN A 224 14.05 1.98 15.34
C GLN A 224 14.43 2.13 13.87
N THR A 225 14.84 3.33 13.50
CA THR A 225 15.36 3.66 12.16
C THR A 225 16.88 3.74 12.19
N TYR A 226 17.49 3.24 11.10
CA TYR A 226 18.94 3.34 10.84
C TYR A 226 19.13 3.90 9.43
N ARG A 227 19.99 4.90 9.30
CA ARG A 227 20.35 5.52 8.02
C ARG A 227 21.85 5.69 7.87
N ASP A 228 22.29 5.77 6.62
CA ASP A 228 23.66 6.18 6.27
C ASP A 228 24.72 5.39 7.06
N ALA A 229 25.58 6.05 7.82
CA ALA A 229 26.62 5.40 8.62
C ALA A 229 26.05 4.48 9.71
N ALA A 230 24.91 4.86 10.32
CA ALA A 230 24.25 4.03 11.34
C ALA A 230 23.65 2.74 10.73
N PHE A 231 23.16 2.79 9.48
CA PHE A 231 22.73 1.59 8.76
C PHE A 231 23.88 0.61 8.59
N TRP A 232 25.03 1.07 8.11
CA TRP A 232 26.16 0.19 7.85
C TRP A 232 26.75 -0.38 9.15
N LYS A 233 26.80 0.43 10.20
CA LYS A 233 27.20 -0.07 11.52
C LYS A 233 26.22 -1.14 12.03
N ALA A 234 24.92 -0.92 11.94
CA ALA A 234 23.93 -1.92 12.35
C ALA A 234 24.02 -3.20 11.51
N TYR A 235 24.31 -3.11 10.22
CA TYR A 235 24.60 -4.24 9.37
C TYR A 235 25.84 -5.02 9.83
N GLU A 236 26.94 -4.33 10.12
CA GLU A 236 28.18 -4.92 10.60
C GLU A 236 28.02 -5.59 11.98
N ASP A 237 27.26 -4.96 12.88
CA ASP A 237 26.92 -5.47 14.20
C ASP A 237 25.91 -6.66 14.16
N GLY A 238 25.33 -6.97 13.01
CA GLY A 238 24.38 -8.08 12.86
C GLY A 238 23.00 -7.81 13.47
N VAL A 239 22.55 -6.54 13.45
CA VAL A 239 21.25 -6.11 14.01
C VAL A 239 20.08 -6.82 13.34
N TRP A 240 20.24 -7.21 12.08
CA TRP A 240 19.30 -8.07 11.34
C TRP A 240 20.01 -9.23 10.67
N SER A 241 19.26 -10.27 10.32
CA SER A 241 19.77 -11.50 9.72
C SER A 241 20.33 -11.26 8.32
N ARG A 242 21.63 -11.52 8.16
CA ARG A 242 22.27 -11.55 6.84
C ARG A 242 21.76 -12.68 5.96
N GLU A 243 21.35 -13.80 6.58
CA GLU A 243 20.74 -14.92 5.87
C GLU A 243 19.40 -14.53 5.24
N LEU A 244 18.53 -13.82 5.98
CA LEU A 244 17.26 -13.30 5.42
C LEU A 244 17.50 -12.28 4.33
N MET A 245 18.47 -11.38 4.53
CA MET A 245 18.84 -10.41 3.50
C MET A 245 19.30 -11.11 2.22
N ARG A 246 20.17 -12.13 2.31
CA ARG A 246 20.58 -12.96 1.16
C ARG A 246 19.41 -13.65 0.50
N SER A 247 18.51 -14.22 1.28
CA SER A 247 17.33 -14.92 0.77
C SER A 247 16.40 -13.97 0.03
N ALA A 248 16.14 -12.77 0.58
CA ALA A 248 15.36 -11.74 -0.09
C ALA A 248 16.06 -11.28 -1.40
N MET A 249 17.35 -10.99 -1.36
CA MET A 249 18.14 -10.60 -2.54
C MET A 249 18.11 -11.66 -3.65
N SER A 250 18.14 -12.93 -3.30
CA SER A 250 18.09 -14.01 -4.29
C SER A 250 16.77 -14.09 -5.08
N ARG A 251 15.75 -13.37 -4.62
CA ARG A 251 14.45 -13.24 -5.31
C ARG A 251 14.40 -12.04 -6.26
N SER A 252 15.30 -11.07 -6.10
CA SER A 252 15.30 -9.88 -6.95
C SER A 252 15.65 -10.23 -8.40
N VAL A 253 14.82 -9.73 -9.33
CA VAL A 253 15.08 -9.80 -10.77
C VAL A 253 15.70 -8.51 -11.31
N THR A 254 15.91 -7.52 -10.43
CA THR A 254 16.40 -6.19 -10.80
C THR A 254 17.77 -5.84 -10.22
N LEU A 255 18.49 -6.82 -9.72
CA LEU A 255 19.84 -6.59 -9.20
C LEU A 255 20.70 -5.91 -10.24
N LYS A 256 21.37 -4.85 -9.81
CA LYS A 256 22.20 -4.05 -10.71
C LYS A 256 23.30 -4.91 -11.29
N PRO A 257 23.59 -4.84 -12.62
CA PRO A 257 24.72 -5.52 -13.24
C PRO A 257 26.01 -5.23 -12.46
N GLY A 258 26.75 -6.26 -12.12
CA GLY A 258 27.93 -6.15 -11.27
C GLY A 258 27.65 -6.12 -9.77
N SER A 259 26.38 -6.09 -9.37
CA SER A 259 26.00 -6.33 -7.98
C SER A 259 26.22 -7.80 -7.69
N PRO A 260 27.09 -8.16 -6.79
CA PRO A 260 27.51 -9.54 -6.69
C PRO A 260 26.65 -10.31 -5.73
N ILE A 261 25.53 -10.81 -6.21
CA ILE A 261 24.76 -11.82 -5.48
C ILE A 261 25.59 -13.08 -5.24
N PHE A 262 26.37 -13.45 -6.23
CA PHE A 262 27.04 -14.76 -6.31
C PHE A 262 28.47 -14.72 -5.82
N THR A 263 28.95 -13.56 -5.43
CA THR A 263 30.26 -13.39 -4.79
C THR A 263 30.07 -13.04 -3.33
N ASP A 264 31.13 -13.02 -2.57
CA ASP A 264 31.16 -12.64 -1.15
C ASP A 264 30.75 -11.19 -0.85
N THR A 265 29.96 -10.53 -1.71
CA THR A 265 29.64 -9.12 -1.60
C THR A 265 28.79 -8.80 -0.39
N LEU A 266 27.92 -9.74 0.02
CA LEU A 266 27.25 -9.61 1.31
C LEU A 266 28.24 -9.67 2.49
N ASN A 267 29.46 -10.08 2.24
CA ASN A 267 30.57 -10.00 3.17
C ASN A 267 31.51 -8.82 2.86
N ASN A 268 31.29 -8.11 1.74
CA ASN A 268 32.07 -6.94 1.35
C ASN A 268 31.24 -5.66 1.47
N THR A 269 31.19 -5.13 2.68
CA THR A 269 30.46 -3.91 3.01
C THR A 269 30.88 -2.71 2.16
N ALA A 270 32.15 -2.63 1.75
CA ALA A 270 32.63 -1.52 0.91
C ALA A 270 31.92 -1.49 -0.44
N GLN A 271 31.81 -2.64 -1.13
CA GLN A 271 31.07 -2.71 -2.42
C GLN A 271 29.58 -2.40 -2.26
N MET A 272 28.94 -2.85 -1.17
CA MET A 272 27.55 -2.50 -0.93
C MET A 272 27.37 -1.01 -0.67
N LYS A 273 28.29 -0.36 0.05
CA LYS A 273 28.29 1.09 0.29
C LYS A 273 28.36 1.88 -1.03
N ASP A 274 29.18 1.43 -1.97
CA ASP A 274 29.31 2.06 -3.29
C ASP A 274 28.02 1.96 -4.12
N LEU A 275 27.27 0.86 -3.98
CA LEU A 275 26.02 0.63 -4.70
C LEU A 275 24.82 1.35 -4.07
N VAL A 276 24.83 1.52 -2.73
CA VAL A 276 23.69 2.02 -1.95
C VAL A 276 24.12 3.24 -1.14
N PRO A 277 24.11 4.44 -1.75
CA PRO A 277 24.59 5.66 -1.09
C PRO A 277 23.67 6.15 0.03
N TYR A 278 22.37 5.82 -0.01
CA TYR A 278 21.37 6.29 0.94
C TYR A 278 20.52 5.14 1.48
N PRO A 279 21.12 4.20 2.23
CA PRO A 279 20.39 3.07 2.79
C PRO A 279 19.49 3.50 3.95
N VAL A 280 18.35 2.80 4.08
CA VAL A 280 17.43 2.96 5.20
C VAL A 280 17.03 1.59 5.73
N ALA A 281 16.99 1.44 7.05
CA ALA A 281 16.38 0.30 7.72
C ALA A 281 15.39 0.77 8.77
N TYR A 282 14.20 0.13 8.78
CA TYR A 282 13.26 0.20 9.88
C TYR A 282 13.24 -1.16 10.56
N GLN A 283 13.63 -1.21 11.84
CA GLN A 283 13.51 -2.41 12.65
C GLN A 283 12.44 -2.21 13.70
N TYR A 284 11.54 -3.18 13.84
CA TYR A 284 10.45 -3.14 14.80
C TYR A 284 10.14 -4.52 15.34
N LYS A 285 9.57 -4.55 16.54
CA LYS A 285 9.25 -5.79 17.24
C LYS A 285 7.78 -5.86 17.58
N HIS A 286 7.15 -6.95 17.17
CA HIS A 286 5.78 -7.26 17.56
C HIS A 286 5.73 -7.78 19.02
N ARG A 287 4.56 -7.68 19.64
CA ARG A 287 4.34 -8.11 21.03
C ARG A 287 4.53 -9.61 21.26
N ASP A 288 4.34 -10.44 20.24
CA ASP A 288 4.60 -11.88 20.28
C ASP A 288 6.08 -12.24 20.12
N GLY A 289 6.94 -11.23 20.01
CA GLY A 289 8.39 -11.41 19.92
C GLY A 289 8.95 -11.43 18.51
N LEU A 290 8.09 -11.45 17.45
CA LEU A 290 8.55 -11.38 16.06
C LEU A 290 9.35 -10.10 15.81
N LEU A 291 10.58 -10.25 15.31
CA LEU A 291 11.44 -9.14 14.88
C LEU A 291 11.32 -8.93 13.37
N CYS A 292 10.97 -7.73 12.95
CA CYS A 292 10.86 -7.37 11.54
C CYS A 292 11.86 -6.29 11.16
N THR A 293 12.43 -6.38 9.95
CA THR A 293 13.33 -5.37 9.41
C THR A 293 12.96 -5.05 7.95
N MET A 294 12.61 -3.80 7.67
CA MET A 294 12.41 -3.29 6.33
C MET A 294 13.69 -2.57 5.87
N LEU A 295 14.22 -2.93 4.71
CA LEU A 295 15.42 -2.34 4.11
C LEU A 295 15.06 -1.63 2.80
N LEU A 296 15.48 -0.37 2.65
CA LEU A 296 15.48 0.33 1.37
C LEU A 296 16.93 0.46 0.90
N MET A 297 17.24 -0.22 -0.20
CA MET A 297 18.59 -0.31 -0.78
C MET A 297 18.61 0.16 -2.23
N THR A 298 18.21 1.40 -2.44
CA THR A 298 18.22 2.07 -3.75
C THR A 298 19.61 2.08 -4.35
N GLY A 299 19.72 1.64 -5.60
CA GLY A 299 20.99 1.45 -6.29
C GLY A 299 21.39 -0.03 -6.39
N MET A 300 20.92 -0.88 -5.48
CA MET A 300 21.15 -2.33 -5.51
C MET A 300 19.98 -3.09 -6.12
N VAL A 301 18.74 -2.75 -5.74
CA VAL A 301 17.50 -3.35 -6.26
C VAL A 301 16.51 -2.27 -6.70
N ARG A 302 15.53 -2.67 -7.53
CA ARG A 302 14.39 -1.85 -7.96
C ARG A 302 13.06 -2.63 -7.88
N ASP A 303 13.00 -3.56 -6.94
CA ASP A 303 11.84 -4.41 -6.65
C ASP A 303 11.70 -4.60 -5.14
N PHE A 304 10.64 -5.32 -4.72
CA PHE A 304 10.38 -5.60 -3.31
C PHE A 304 10.39 -7.10 -3.09
N ASN A 305 11.20 -7.54 -2.13
CA ASN A 305 11.44 -8.94 -1.83
C ASN A 305 11.25 -9.19 -0.35
N PHE A 306 10.73 -10.37 -0.02
CA PHE A 306 10.44 -10.80 1.34
C PHE A 306 11.22 -12.06 1.69
N ALA A 307 11.66 -12.15 2.94
CA ALA A 307 12.17 -13.39 3.54
C ALA A 307 11.80 -13.49 5.02
N ALA A 308 11.58 -14.71 5.52
CA ALA A 308 11.29 -14.96 6.92
C ALA A 308 11.86 -16.29 7.41
N LYS A 309 12.21 -16.35 8.70
CA LYS A 309 12.53 -17.59 9.42
C LYS A 309 11.26 -18.17 10.01
N ILE A 310 10.91 -19.36 9.55
CA ILE A 310 9.77 -20.13 10.05
C ILE A 310 10.32 -21.31 10.86
N GLU A 311 9.81 -21.47 12.07
CA GLU A 311 10.20 -22.56 12.96
C GLU A 311 10.02 -23.93 12.28
N GLY A 312 11.02 -24.82 12.41
CA GLY A 312 11.04 -26.13 11.78
C GLY A 312 11.42 -26.14 10.29
N GLN A 313 11.66 -24.99 9.66
CA GLN A 313 12.17 -24.92 8.28
C GLN A 313 13.67 -24.68 8.27
N ALA A 314 14.39 -25.53 7.51
CA ALA A 314 15.85 -25.44 7.39
C ALA A 314 16.32 -24.24 6.53
N LYS A 315 15.47 -23.70 5.70
CA LYS A 315 15.76 -22.57 4.82
C LYS A 315 14.72 -21.47 5.01
N PRO A 316 15.09 -20.19 4.86
CA PRO A 316 14.14 -19.11 4.89
C PRO A 316 13.03 -19.27 3.83
N PHE A 317 11.78 -18.98 4.21
CA PHE A 317 10.72 -18.71 3.26
C PHE A 317 11.02 -17.40 2.55
N SER A 318 10.89 -17.32 1.22
CA SER A 318 11.13 -16.07 0.50
C SER A 318 10.36 -15.98 -0.81
N THR A 319 9.95 -14.77 -1.16
CA THR A 319 9.26 -14.46 -2.42
C THR A 319 9.50 -12.99 -2.81
N GLN A 320 9.34 -12.68 -4.09
CA GLN A 320 9.28 -11.31 -4.59
C GLN A 320 7.82 -10.88 -4.69
N MET A 321 7.52 -9.63 -4.33
CA MET A 321 6.28 -8.96 -4.73
C MET A 321 6.48 -8.52 -6.19
N TYR A 322 5.94 -9.29 -7.12
CA TYR A 322 6.21 -9.10 -8.53
C TYR A 322 5.40 -7.94 -9.10
N LEU A 323 6.11 -6.90 -9.47
CA LEU A 323 5.57 -5.69 -10.08
C LEU A 323 6.03 -5.64 -11.54
N PRO A 324 5.27 -6.21 -12.49
CA PRO A 324 5.66 -6.16 -13.89
C PRO A 324 5.63 -4.71 -14.38
N MET A 325 6.82 -4.13 -14.48
CA MET A 325 7.05 -2.78 -15.00
C MET A 325 7.95 -2.91 -16.24
N PRO A 326 7.38 -2.98 -17.44
CA PRO A 326 8.18 -2.98 -18.65
C PRO A 326 8.95 -1.67 -18.79
N ASP A 327 10.14 -1.76 -19.37
CA ASP A 327 10.93 -0.58 -19.69
C ASP A 327 10.15 0.37 -20.60
N GLY A 328 10.29 1.68 -20.38
CA GLY A 328 9.72 2.69 -21.25
C GLY A 328 8.36 3.25 -20.84
N ARG A 329 7.96 3.12 -19.57
CA ARG A 329 6.74 3.76 -19.02
C ARG A 329 5.48 3.43 -19.80
N THR A 330 4.91 2.28 -19.56
CA THR A 330 3.58 1.97 -20.10
C THR A 330 2.51 2.77 -19.39
N THR A 331 1.46 3.12 -20.10
CA THR A 331 0.31 3.86 -19.55
C THR A 331 -0.45 3.09 -18.48
N LEU A 332 -0.35 1.76 -18.47
CA LEU A 332 -1.02 0.88 -17.50
C LEU A 332 0.00 -0.04 -16.84
N ALA A 333 0.44 0.34 -15.64
CA ALA A 333 1.22 -0.56 -14.80
C ALA A 333 0.34 -1.73 -14.34
N SER A 334 0.61 -2.94 -14.83
CA SER A 334 -0.26 -4.11 -14.64
C SER A 334 -0.48 -4.48 -13.18
N PHE A 335 0.47 -4.19 -12.30
CA PHE A 335 0.36 -4.47 -10.88
C PHE A 335 -0.75 -3.68 -10.14
N PHE A 336 -1.36 -2.67 -10.76
CA PHE A 336 -2.56 -2.03 -10.24
C PHE A 336 -3.83 -2.88 -10.50
N SER A 337 -3.80 -3.81 -11.44
CA SER A 337 -4.97 -4.65 -11.73
C SER A 337 -5.43 -5.48 -10.53
N PRO A 338 -4.54 -6.19 -9.78
CA PRO A 338 -4.95 -6.87 -8.55
C PRO A 338 -5.56 -5.94 -7.50
N LEU A 339 -5.03 -4.72 -7.35
CA LEU A 339 -5.55 -3.76 -6.38
C LEU A 339 -6.96 -3.30 -6.74
N VAL A 340 -7.18 -2.95 -8.02
CA VAL A 340 -8.51 -2.54 -8.52
C VAL A 340 -9.50 -3.71 -8.42
N TRP A 341 -9.07 -4.94 -8.74
CA TRP A 341 -9.90 -6.13 -8.54
C TRP A 341 -10.37 -6.29 -7.10
N GLN A 342 -9.49 -6.11 -6.11
CA GLN A 342 -9.87 -6.17 -4.69
C GLN A 342 -10.88 -5.07 -4.33
N ALA A 343 -10.73 -3.85 -4.87
CA ALA A 343 -11.69 -2.77 -4.69
C ALA A 343 -13.04 -3.10 -5.34
N GLU A 344 -13.06 -3.66 -6.56
CA GLU A 344 -14.28 -4.14 -7.21
C GLU A 344 -15.02 -5.18 -6.35
N GLN A 345 -14.29 -6.18 -5.82
CA GLN A 345 -14.90 -7.19 -4.95
C GLN A 345 -15.52 -6.56 -3.70
N MET A 346 -14.89 -5.52 -3.13
CA MET A 346 -15.48 -4.77 -2.01
C MET A 346 -16.77 -4.06 -2.44
N PHE A 347 -16.79 -3.37 -3.58
CA PHE A 347 -17.99 -2.67 -4.06
C PHE A 347 -19.14 -3.63 -4.40
N LEU A 348 -18.84 -4.82 -4.94
CA LEU A 348 -19.84 -5.81 -5.28
C LEU A 348 -20.43 -6.55 -4.08
N THR A 349 -19.60 -6.80 -3.07
CA THR A 349 -19.99 -7.63 -1.90
C THR A 349 -20.39 -6.82 -0.69
N GLY A 350 -20.03 -5.52 -0.64
CA GLY A 350 -20.18 -4.68 0.54
C GLY A 350 -19.25 -5.08 1.68
N LYS A 351 -18.12 -5.77 1.39
CA LYS A 351 -17.16 -6.25 2.40
C LYS A 351 -15.73 -5.96 1.94
N ALA A 352 -14.92 -5.41 2.85
CA ALA A 352 -13.49 -5.28 2.60
C ALA A 352 -12.87 -6.68 2.34
N GLN A 353 -11.86 -6.75 1.49
CA GLN A 353 -11.23 -8.01 1.09
C GLN A 353 -10.09 -8.41 2.01
N TYR A 354 -9.65 -7.51 2.86
CA TYR A 354 -8.70 -7.71 3.95
C TYR A 354 -8.97 -6.68 5.06
N PRO A 355 -8.52 -6.96 6.32
CA PRO A 355 -8.74 -6.04 7.43
C PRO A 355 -8.07 -4.67 7.17
N VAL A 356 -8.80 -3.58 7.37
CA VAL A 356 -8.26 -2.22 7.26
C VAL A 356 -7.20 -1.94 8.33
N GLU A 357 -7.21 -2.70 9.41
CA GLU A 357 -6.21 -2.68 10.47
C GLU A 357 -4.80 -3.00 9.97
N ARG A 358 -4.67 -3.81 8.89
CA ARG A 358 -3.39 -4.00 8.19
C ARG A 358 -2.84 -2.65 7.73
N THR A 359 -3.65 -1.88 7.01
CA THR A 359 -3.25 -0.59 6.48
C THR A 359 -3.04 0.43 7.59
N LEU A 360 -3.85 0.41 8.64
CA LEU A 360 -3.65 1.26 9.82
C LEU A 360 -2.32 0.97 10.51
N LEU A 361 -1.96 -0.31 10.68
CA LEU A 361 -0.70 -0.69 11.30
C LEU A 361 0.49 -0.26 10.43
N THR A 362 0.47 -0.53 9.12
CA THR A 362 1.55 -0.13 8.21
C THR A 362 1.68 1.38 8.09
N ASN A 363 0.56 2.10 8.11
CA ASN A 363 0.56 3.57 8.21
C ASN A 363 1.25 4.05 9.49
N GLY A 364 0.92 3.45 10.63
CA GLY A 364 1.52 3.79 11.91
C GLY A 364 3.00 3.43 11.98
N LEU A 365 3.41 2.30 11.39
CA LEU A 365 4.82 1.91 11.27
C LEU A 365 5.61 2.91 10.40
N ASN A 366 5.02 3.39 9.32
CA ASN A 366 5.62 4.43 8.47
C ASN A 366 5.88 5.71 9.27
N VAL A 367 4.86 6.21 9.96
CA VAL A 367 4.97 7.42 10.81
C VAL A 367 6.00 7.21 11.94
N ALA A 368 5.96 6.07 12.63
CA ALA A 368 6.88 5.75 13.71
C ALA A 368 8.34 5.62 13.21
N GLY A 369 8.55 5.09 11.99
CA GLY A 369 9.86 5.04 11.36
C GLY A 369 10.45 6.44 11.15
N LEU A 370 9.66 7.37 10.66
CA LEU A 370 10.05 8.77 10.49
C LEU A 370 10.29 9.48 11.84
N ASP A 371 9.46 9.18 12.85
CA ASP A 371 9.65 9.74 14.20
C ASP A 371 10.92 9.20 14.87
N SER A 372 11.22 7.92 14.69
CA SER A 372 12.47 7.31 15.19
C SER A 372 13.69 7.91 14.51
N GLU A 373 13.61 8.17 13.21
CA GLU A 373 14.69 8.84 12.47
C GLU A 373 14.91 10.27 12.96
N LEU A 374 13.86 11.08 13.06
CA LEU A 374 13.92 12.45 13.53
C LEU A 374 14.51 12.55 14.95
N GLN A 375 14.16 11.59 15.83
CA GLN A 375 14.66 11.55 17.21
C GLN A 375 16.04 10.86 17.34
N GLY A 376 16.53 10.20 16.29
CA GLY A 376 17.81 9.48 16.28
C GLY A 376 17.87 8.32 17.29
N LYS A 377 16.75 7.70 17.66
CA LYS A 377 16.68 6.67 18.69
C LYS A 377 15.50 5.70 18.47
N ARG A 378 15.57 4.58 19.20
CA ARG A 378 14.42 3.68 19.37
C ARG A 378 13.32 4.38 20.12
N ILE A 379 12.09 4.23 19.60
CA ILE A 379 10.87 4.76 20.23
C ILE A 379 9.90 3.64 20.57
N ALA A 380 9.18 3.78 21.68
CA ALA A 380 8.05 2.92 22.01
C ALA A 380 6.84 3.31 21.15
N THR A 381 6.02 2.33 20.78
CA THR A 381 4.86 2.52 19.90
C THR A 381 3.56 2.04 20.57
N PRO A 382 3.14 2.62 21.72
CA PRO A 382 1.99 2.12 22.47
C PRO A 382 0.68 2.13 21.67
N SER A 383 0.50 3.09 20.76
CA SER A 383 -0.66 3.14 19.88
C SER A 383 -0.68 1.97 18.89
N LEU A 384 0.47 1.55 18.37
CA LEU A 384 0.58 0.39 17.47
C LEU A 384 0.49 -0.93 18.22
N ALA A 385 0.92 -0.97 19.49
CA ALA A 385 0.78 -2.14 20.35
C ALA A 385 -0.69 -2.52 20.62
N ALA A 386 -1.61 -1.57 20.44
CA ALA A 386 -3.04 -1.78 20.59
C ALA A 386 -3.72 -2.33 19.32
N ILE A 387 -3.06 -2.31 18.17
CA ILE A 387 -3.64 -2.78 16.90
C ILE A 387 -3.48 -4.30 16.81
N GLN A 388 -4.58 -5.02 16.96
CA GLN A 388 -4.64 -6.48 16.89
C GLN A 388 -5.75 -6.89 15.95
N TYR A 389 -5.48 -7.84 15.06
CA TYR A 389 -6.48 -8.37 14.13
C TYR A 389 -6.13 -9.78 13.66
N GLN A 390 -7.12 -10.46 13.11
CA GLN A 390 -6.94 -11.74 12.42
C GLN A 390 -6.98 -11.50 10.92
N PRO A 391 -6.04 -12.07 10.14
CA PRO A 391 -6.10 -12.02 8.69
C PRO A 391 -7.30 -12.81 8.19
N TYR A 392 -7.84 -12.42 7.05
CA TYR A 392 -8.88 -13.24 6.42
C TYR A 392 -8.26 -14.57 5.95
N PRO A 393 -9.01 -15.69 6.01
CA PRO A 393 -8.50 -17.01 5.61
C PRO A 393 -8.08 -17.06 4.15
N ALA A 394 -8.84 -16.39 3.28
CA ALA A 394 -8.53 -16.33 1.85
C ALA A 394 -7.24 -15.54 1.58
N SER A 395 -6.50 -16.00 0.57
CA SER A 395 -5.37 -15.23 0.06
C SER A 395 -5.86 -14.01 -0.72
N THR A 396 -5.18 -12.88 -0.54
CA THR A 396 -5.50 -11.63 -1.23
C THR A 396 -4.55 -11.33 -2.38
N PHE A 397 -3.47 -12.09 -2.56
CA PHE A 397 -2.59 -11.88 -3.70
C PHE A 397 -3.04 -12.67 -4.94
N TRP A 398 -2.71 -12.16 -6.11
CA TRP A 398 -3.05 -12.79 -7.36
C TRP A 398 -2.16 -14.01 -7.67
N ARG A 399 -2.73 -15.11 -8.18
CA ARG A 399 -2.03 -16.39 -8.37
C ARG A 399 -1.95 -16.90 -9.81
N SER A 400 -2.69 -16.33 -10.74
CA SER A 400 -2.70 -16.82 -12.13
C SER A 400 -1.60 -16.22 -12.99
#